data_2c4102fa147ad3fdd397af7bb5fb0424
#
_entry.id   2c4102fa147ad3fdd397af7bb5fb0424
#
_cell.length_a   1.000
_cell.length_b   1.000
_cell.length_c   1.000
_cell.angle_alpha   90.00
_cell.angle_beta   90.00
_cell.angle_gamma   90.00
#
_symmetry.space_group_name_H-M   'P 1'
#
loop_
_entity.id
_entity.type
_entity.pdbx_description
1 polymer ?
#
loop_
_entity_poly.entity_id
_entity_poly.type
_entity_poly.pdbx_seq_one_letter_code
_entity_poly.pdbx_strand_id
1 'polypeptide(L)'
;EERREMIINGSILNTLLFLSIPTLLVGIIQALIPLSDNFFLTNLTNVVVAGSVTFSQPVLNIMVALSQGLGVAAMAMIGKYYGKGIMRAVRETMLQIYVFSFIIGLILIPICILMAFVISKTTSEEIRGTVFTYIAAYSFVMPLIFLAAIYNSSKNAIGRPEVTFIRISLLLVLKIFFNSLFLYVFRMGLIGAVAATFCSYVVITLWMFHDVFVRTSETKLDLRKYSMKLPIIMKITRIGLPAMINYMLIYFGFFLINKEMEKYGAIALTGQGIAANINSLCFNLPSSIGTAVTTMISINMGLKNIEKSKKIFTYSWITSVVIAALTIILIVPLNHDMIALFTRNKEIAAIADNALNIFTYSIIGFGIFTVCQGVYVALGKNNIPLVMSILRIWLFR
;
A
#
# COMPACT_ATOMS: atom_id res chain seq x y z
N GLU A 1 6.97 20.35 -15.98
CA GLU A 1 5.97 21.31 -16.52
C GLU A 1 4.99 20.60 -17.46
N GLU A 2 5.41 19.86 -18.46
CA GLU A 2 4.58 19.07 -19.38
C GLU A 2 3.52 18.19 -18.68
N ARG A 3 3.90 17.49 -17.60
CA ARG A 3 2.97 16.64 -16.83
C ARG A 3 1.88 17.43 -16.14
N ARG A 4 2.25 18.56 -15.59
CA ARG A 4 1.30 19.47 -14.95
C ARG A 4 0.32 20.02 -15.99
N GLU A 5 0.80 20.43 -17.14
CA GLU A 5 0.00 20.89 -18.29
C GLU A 5 -0.96 19.80 -18.79
N MET A 6 -0.49 18.59 -18.97
CA MET A 6 -1.32 17.45 -19.35
C MET A 6 -2.49 17.23 -18.36
N ILE A 7 -2.24 17.33 -17.06
CA ILE A 7 -3.27 17.13 -16.03
C ILE A 7 -4.25 18.32 -16.00
N ILE A 8 -3.74 19.55 -16.22
CA ILE A 8 -4.55 20.76 -16.18
C ILE A 8 -5.34 20.94 -17.47
N ASN A 9 -4.75 20.74 -18.64
CA ASN A 9 -5.32 21.10 -19.93
C ASN A 9 -5.71 19.88 -20.78
N GLY A 10 -5.16 18.70 -20.50
CA GLY A 10 -5.39 17.48 -21.27
C GLY A 10 -6.80 16.88 -21.13
N SER A 11 -7.10 15.92 -22.00
CA SER A 11 -8.33 15.11 -21.96
C SER A 11 -8.41 14.36 -20.63
N ILE A 12 -9.56 14.44 -19.96
CA ILE A 12 -9.77 13.82 -18.63
C ILE A 12 -9.57 12.30 -18.71
N LEU A 13 -10.21 11.64 -19.68
CA LEU A 13 -10.17 10.19 -19.79
C LEU A 13 -8.75 9.68 -20.11
N ASN A 14 -8.09 10.29 -21.08
CA ASN A 14 -6.71 9.90 -21.43
C ASN A 14 -5.74 10.10 -20.28
N THR A 15 -5.85 11.22 -19.57
CA THR A 15 -5.01 11.52 -18.39
C THR A 15 -5.30 10.54 -17.26
N LEU A 16 -6.58 10.22 -17.01
CA LEU A 16 -6.99 9.26 -16.00
C LEU A 16 -6.40 7.86 -16.28
N LEU A 17 -6.57 7.35 -17.51
CA LEU A 17 -6.02 6.04 -17.90
C LEU A 17 -4.48 6.04 -17.84
N PHE A 18 -3.84 7.10 -18.34
CA PHE A 18 -2.39 7.25 -18.31
C PHE A 18 -1.81 7.19 -16.89
N LEU A 19 -2.48 7.78 -15.91
CA LEU A 19 -2.06 7.74 -14.50
C LEU A 19 -2.47 6.43 -13.80
N SER A 20 -3.59 5.82 -14.21
CA SER A 20 -4.11 4.60 -13.60
C SER A 20 -3.32 3.35 -13.99
N ILE A 21 -2.85 3.23 -15.22
CA ILE A 21 -2.15 2.04 -15.71
C ILE A 21 -0.86 1.75 -14.89
N PRO A 22 0.08 2.69 -14.71
CA PRO A 22 1.25 2.43 -13.87
C PRO A 22 0.89 2.12 -12.42
N THR A 23 -0.13 2.77 -11.87
CA THR A 23 -0.60 2.54 -10.50
C THR A 23 -1.21 1.13 -10.36
N LEU A 24 -1.91 0.65 -11.37
CA LEU A 24 -2.42 -0.71 -11.43
C LEU A 24 -1.27 -1.73 -11.41
N LEU A 25 -0.26 -1.51 -12.26
CA LEU A 25 0.92 -2.38 -12.30
C LEU A 25 1.67 -2.38 -10.96
N VAL A 26 1.75 -1.23 -10.28
CA VAL A 26 2.26 -1.15 -8.90
C VAL A 26 1.48 -2.07 -7.97
N GLY A 27 0.14 -2.04 -8.01
CA GLY A 27 -0.71 -2.90 -7.18
C GLY A 27 -0.47 -4.39 -7.42
N ILE A 28 -0.33 -4.80 -8.69
CA ILE A 28 -0.03 -6.18 -9.07
C ILE A 28 1.33 -6.61 -8.50
N ILE A 29 2.38 -5.82 -8.69
CA ILE A 29 3.72 -6.15 -8.18
C ILE A 29 3.74 -6.16 -6.65
N GLN A 30 3.03 -5.24 -5.97
CA GLN A 30 2.90 -5.26 -4.53
C GLN A 30 2.27 -6.57 -4.01
N ALA A 31 1.34 -7.15 -4.73
CA ALA A 31 0.76 -8.45 -4.39
C ALA A 31 1.74 -9.62 -4.63
N LEU A 32 2.66 -9.50 -5.60
CA LEU A 32 3.67 -10.52 -5.89
C LEU A 32 4.79 -10.58 -4.84
N ILE A 33 5.09 -9.48 -4.15
CA ILE A 33 6.18 -9.43 -3.16
C ILE A 33 5.94 -10.43 -2.00
N PRO A 34 4.79 -10.42 -1.28
CA PRO A 34 4.52 -11.40 -0.23
C PRO A 34 4.46 -12.83 -0.75
N LEU A 35 3.94 -13.05 -1.97
CA LEU A 35 3.90 -14.36 -2.59
C LEU A 35 5.31 -14.92 -2.84
N SER A 36 6.23 -14.08 -3.33
CA SER A 36 7.63 -14.43 -3.51
C SER A 36 8.29 -14.77 -2.16
N ASP A 37 8.10 -13.94 -1.14
CA ASP A 37 8.65 -14.20 0.20
C ASP A 37 8.13 -15.53 0.77
N ASN A 38 6.84 -15.79 0.68
CA ASN A 38 6.23 -17.03 1.14
C ASN A 38 6.77 -18.26 0.39
N PHE A 39 6.99 -18.14 -0.93
CA PHE A 39 7.58 -19.21 -1.73
C PHE A 39 8.97 -19.60 -1.20
N PHE A 40 9.85 -18.62 -0.97
CA PHE A 40 11.18 -18.87 -0.44
C PHE A 40 11.14 -19.44 0.99
N LEU A 41 10.30 -18.88 1.86
CA LEU A 41 10.18 -19.33 3.24
C LEU A 41 9.66 -20.77 3.33
N THR A 42 8.62 -21.11 2.59
CA THR A 42 8.00 -22.44 2.63
C THR A 42 8.93 -23.52 2.09
N ASN A 43 9.71 -23.21 1.04
CA ASN A 43 10.55 -24.20 0.37
C ASN A 43 11.96 -24.29 0.95
N LEU A 44 12.48 -23.23 1.59
CA LEU A 44 13.88 -23.14 2.00
C LEU A 44 14.09 -23.01 3.52
N THR A 45 12.99 -22.95 4.30
CA THR A 45 13.07 -22.91 5.77
C THR A 45 12.23 -24.03 6.38
N ASN A 46 12.27 -24.15 7.72
CA ASN A 46 11.46 -25.13 8.42
C ASN A 46 10.03 -24.57 8.69
N VAL A 47 9.12 -25.49 9.04
CA VAL A 47 7.70 -25.17 9.30
C VAL A 47 7.53 -24.14 10.44
N VAL A 48 8.41 -24.17 11.45
CA VAL A 48 8.38 -23.23 12.58
C VAL A 48 8.66 -21.81 12.10
N VAL A 49 9.66 -21.61 11.24
CA VAL A 49 10.00 -20.30 10.66
C VAL A 49 8.87 -19.80 9.76
N ALA A 50 8.39 -20.62 8.85
CA ALA A 50 7.31 -20.25 7.94
C ALA A 50 6.02 -19.90 8.71
N GLY A 51 5.66 -20.68 9.72
CA GLY A 51 4.51 -20.44 10.61
C GLY A 51 4.66 -19.14 11.42
N SER A 52 5.86 -18.88 11.95
CA SER A 52 6.15 -17.67 12.72
C SER A 52 6.04 -16.39 11.85
N VAL A 53 6.50 -16.44 10.61
CA VAL A 53 6.38 -15.33 9.65
C VAL A 53 4.91 -15.09 9.31
N THR A 54 4.16 -16.13 9.00
CA THR A 54 2.72 -16.04 8.71
C THR A 54 1.94 -15.46 9.88
N PHE A 55 2.22 -15.90 11.11
CA PHE A 55 1.60 -15.36 12.32
C PHE A 55 1.92 -13.88 12.53
N SER A 56 3.14 -13.45 12.23
CA SER A 56 3.60 -12.07 12.44
C SER A 56 3.09 -11.10 11.39
N GLN A 57 2.68 -11.57 10.21
CA GLN A 57 2.31 -10.74 9.06
C GLN A 57 1.20 -9.71 9.35
N PRO A 58 0.08 -10.03 10.03
CA PRO A 58 -0.96 -9.05 10.34
C PRO A 58 -0.45 -7.90 11.21
N VAL A 59 0.46 -8.18 12.15
CA VAL A 59 1.09 -7.17 13.01
C VAL A 59 1.93 -6.21 12.19
N LEU A 60 2.76 -6.74 11.31
CA LEU A 60 3.59 -5.94 10.41
C LEU A 60 2.75 -5.10 9.46
N ASN A 61 1.64 -5.64 8.96
CA ASN A 61 0.71 -4.90 8.10
C ASN A 61 0.09 -3.68 8.80
N ILE A 62 -0.25 -3.80 10.09
CA ILE A 62 -0.75 -2.66 10.88
C ILE A 62 0.33 -1.56 10.98
N MET A 63 1.59 -1.93 11.17
CA MET A 63 2.70 -0.98 11.23
C MET A 63 2.95 -0.29 9.87
N VAL A 64 2.92 -1.07 8.79
CA VAL A 64 3.04 -0.53 7.42
C VAL A 64 1.87 0.40 7.08
N ALA A 65 0.68 0.14 7.62
CA ALA A 65 -0.50 0.98 7.43
C ALA A 65 -0.30 2.43 7.89
N LEU A 66 0.49 2.65 8.95
CA LEU A 66 0.85 3.99 9.43
C LEU A 66 1.61 4.79 8.36
N SER A 67 2.52 4.14 7.64
CA SER A 67 3.27 4.79 6.55
C SER A 67 2.36 5.21 5.40
N GLN A 68 1.35 4.41 5.09
CA GLN A 68 0.36 4.72 4.05
C GLN A 68 -0.46 5.97 4.41
N GLY A 69 -0.84 6.13 5.67
CA GLY A 69 -1.56 7.32 6.15
C GLY A 69 -0.76 8.62 5.98
N LEU A 70 0.55 8.60 6.25
CA LEU A 70 1.43 9.74 5.94
C LEU A 70 1.53 10.00 4.44
N GLY A 71 1.56 8.95 3.63
CA GLY A 71 1.53 9.06 2.17
C GLY A 71 0.31 9.81 1.65
N VAL A 72 -0.86 9.58 2.26
CA VAL A 72 -2.11 10.31 1.93
C VAL A 72 -1.94 11.83 2.17
N ALA A 73 -1.34 12.22 3.29
CA ALA A 73 -1.05 13.64 3.57
C ALA A 73 -0.09 14.23 2.53
N ALA A 74 0.93 13.47 2.12
CA ALA A 74 1.87 13.87 1.06
C ALA A 74 1.12 14.13 -0.26
N MET A 75 0.27 13.20 -0.70
CA MET A 75 -0.49 13.37 -1.95
C MET A 75 -1.37 14.62 -1.93
N ALA A 76 -2.11 14.85 -0.86
CA ALA A 76 -3.01 16.00 -0.74
C ALA A 76 -2.27 17.34 -0.77
N MET A 77 -1.18 17.46 0.00
CA MET A 77 -0.46 18.73 0.14
C MET A 77 0.43 19.02 -1.06
N ILE A 78 1.22 18.04 -1.49
CA ILE A 78 2.16 18.20 -2.61
C ILE A 78 1.39 18.45 -3.90
N GLY A 79 0.34 17.66 -4.19
CA GLY A 79 -0.48 17.81 -5.39
C GLY A 79 -1.11 19.20 -5.48
N LYS A 80 -1.62 19.73 -4.36
CA LYS A 80 -2.18 21.08 -4.31
C LYS A 80 -1.16 22.17 -4.60
N TYR A 81 0.04 22.11 -4.02
CA TYR A 81 1.09 23.10 -4.29
C TYR A 81 1.67 22.94 -5.70
N TYR A 82 1.80 21.71 -6.18
CA TYR A 82 2.22 21.43 -7.55
C TYR A 82 1.23 22.00 -8.58
N GLY A 83 -0.07 21.84 -8.34
CA GLY A 83 -1.12 22.45 -9.15
C GLY A 83 -1.01 23.96 -9.25
N LYS A 84 -0.71 24.63 -8.13
CA LYS A 84 -0.46 26.09 -8.10
C LYS A 84 0.82 26.52 -8.81
N GLY A 85 1.71 25.61 -9.17
CA GLY A 85 3.03 25.93 -9.73
C GLY A 85 4.03 26.47 -8.69
N ILE A 86 3.72 26.38 -7.38
CA ILE A 86 4.57 26.90 -6.31
C ILE A 86 5.63 25.86 -5.95
N MET A 87 6.64 25.66 -6.82
CA MET A 87 7.68 24.62 -6.64
C MET A 87 8.48 24.74 -5.35
N ARG A 88 8.63 25.96 -4.82
CA ARG A 88 9.25 26.16 -3.50
C ARG A 88 8.44 25.48 -2.39
N ALA A 89 7.11 25.65 -2.38
CA ALA A 89 6.23 25.02 -1.40
C ALA A 89 6.17 23.48 -1.58
N VAL A 90 6.24 23.00 -2.82
CA VAL A 90 6.35 21.56 -3.12
C VAL A 90 7.61 20.99 -2.49
N ARG A 91 8.78 21.57 -2.75
CA ARG A 91 10.06 21.13 -2.20
C ARG A 91 10.11 21.20 -0.68
N GLU A 92 9.63 22.29 -0.09
CA GLU A 92 9.55 22.42 1.37
C GLU A 92 8.66 21.34 2.00
N THR A 93 7.47 21.13 1.45
CA THR A 93 6.55 20.10 1.96
C THR A 93 7.12 18.70 1.81
N MET A 94 7.73 18.38 0.66
CA MET A 94 8.39 17.10 0.45
C MET A 94 9.51 16.90 1.49
N LEU A 95 10.37 17.87 1.69
CA LEU A 95 11.49 17.77 2.63
C LEU A 95 11.00 17.56 4.07
N GLN A 96 9.98 18.33 4.51
CA GLN A 96 9.39 18.16 5.84
C GLN A 96 8.81 16.76 6.04
N ILE A 97 8.06 16.26 5.07
CA ILE A 97 7.39 14.95 5.22
C ILE A 97 8.38 13.79 5.12
N TYR A 98 9.44 13.88 4.31
CA TYR A 98 10.52 12.88 4.28
C TYR A 98 11.23 12.76 5.62
N VAL A 99 11.66 13.90 6.18
CA VAL A 99 12.34 13.91 7.48
C VAL A 99 11.40 13.45 8.60
N PHE A 100 10.16 13.96 8.62
CA PHE A 100 9.18 13.60 9.63
C PHE A 100 8.83 12.10 9.59
N SER A 101 8.63 11.54 8.39
CA SER A 101 8.33 10.11 8.24
C SER A 101 9.50 9.21 8.66
N PHE A 102 10.73 9.63 8.37
CA PHE A 102 11.92 8.92 8.81
C PHE A 102 12.04 8.91 10.34
N ILE A 103 11.80 10.06 10.99
CA ILE A 103 11.80 10.17 12.46
C ILE A 103 10.72 9.28 13.07
N ILE A 104 9.49 9.28 12.51
CA ILE A 104 8.42 8.39 12.98
C ILE A 104 8.83 6.93 12.81
N GLY A 105 9.42 6.56 11.67
CA GLY A 105 9.93 5.21 11.45
C GLY A 105 10.97 4.78 12.48
N LEU A 106 11.86 5.68 12.90
CA LEU A 106 12.84 5.44 13.95
C LEU A 106 12.17 5.28 15.33
N ILE A 107 11.20 6.13 15.68
CA ILE A 107 10.44 6.06 16.94
C ILE A 107 9.64 4.75 17.01
N LEU A 108 9.18 4.24 15.88
CA LEU A 108 8.44 2.98 15.85
C LEU A 108 9.32 1.76 16.13
N ILE A 109 10.64 1.81 15.96
CA ILE A 109 11.53 0.67 16.25
C ILE A 109 11.33 0.17 17.69
N PRO A 110 11.54 0.98 18.73
CA PRO A 110 11.36 0.51 20.12
C PRO A 110 9.91 0.11 20.42
N ILE A 111 8.93 0.78 19.83
CA ILE A 111 7.49 0.43 19.97
C ILE A 111 7.22 -0.95 19.37
N CYS A 112 7.76 -1.23 18.17
CA CYS A 112 7.62 -2.53 17.52
C CYS A 112 8.32 -3.65 18.29
N ILE A 113 9.48 -3.39 18.90
CA ILE A 113 10.19 -4.36 19.75
C ILE A 113 9.36 -4.66 21.01
N LEU A 114 8.76 -3.64 21.63
CA LEU A 114 7.87 -3.83 22.77
C LEU A 114 6.63 -4.64 22.37
N MET A 115 6.02 -4.33 21.24
CA MET A 115 4.90 -5.11 20.69
C MET A 115 5.31 -6.55 20.38
N ALA A 116 6.51 -6.78 19.83
CA ALA A 116 7.05 -8.12 19.59
C ALA A 116 7.12 -8.93 20.90
N PHE A 117 7.55 -8.31 21.98
CA PHE A 117 7.62 -8.94 23.31
C PHE A 117 6.22 -9.31 23.83
N VAL A 118 5.25 -8.41 23.72
CA VAL A 118 3.86 -8.68 24.17
C VAL A 118 3.22 -9.78 23.33
N ILE A 119 3.33 -9.68 21.98
CA ILE A 119 2.68 -10.61 21.05
C ILE A 119 3.31 -11.98 21.15
N SER A 120 4.62 -12.08 21.29
CA SER A 120 5.30 -13.38 21.43
C SER A 120 4.83 -14.15 22.66
N LYS A 121 4.42 -13.48 23.74
CA LYS A 121 3.84 -14.12 24.92
C LYS A 121 2.47 -14.75 24.68
N THR A 122 1.75 -14.34 23.66
CA THR A 122 0.43 -14.88 23.29
C THR A 122 0.51 -16.10 22.36
N THR A 123 1.72 -16.47 21.92
CA THR A 123 1.97 -17.60 21.04
C THR A 123 2.39 -18.84 21.81
N SER A 124 2.32 -20.00 21.13
CA SER A 124 2.85 -21.26 21.67
C SER A 124 4.36 -21.15 21.96
N GLU A 125 4.86 -21.93 22.91
CA GLU A 125 6.27 -21.92 23.28
C GLU A 125 7.20 -22.23 22.11
N GLU A 126 6.76 -23.10 21.22
CA GLU A 126 7.51 -23.55 20.04
C GLU A 126 7.90 -22.41 19.08
N ILE A 127 6.99 -21.46 18.83
CA ILE A 127 7.21 -20.35 17.89
C ILE A 127 7.52 -19.01 18.56
N ARG A 128 7.41 -18.94 19.89
CA ARG A 128 7.54 -17.69 20.66
C ARG A 128 8.84 -16.92 20.36
N GLY A 129 9.97 -17.60 20.47
CA GLY A 129 11.29 -16.99 20.22
C GLY A 129 11.44 -16.52 18.78
N THR A 130 10.93 -17.31 17.83
CA THR A 130 11.01 -17.02 16.41
C THR A 130 10.12 -15.83 16.02
N VAL A 131 8.91 -15.75 16.57
CA VAL A 131 7.99 -14.60 16.38
C VAL A 131 8.59 -13.32 16.94
N PHE A 132 9.13 -13.37 18.17
CA PHE A 132 9.81 -12.21 18.76
C PHE A 132 10.96 -11.73 17.88
N THR A 133 11.87 -12.63 17.52
CA THR A 133 13.05 -12.31 16.71
C THR A 133 12.65 -11.72 15.34
N TYR A 134 11.64 -12.29 14.71
CA TYR A 134 11.18 -11.81 13.39
C TYR A 134 10.61 -10.40 13.46
N ILE A 135 9.65 -10.13 14.36
CA ILE A 135 9.03 -8.80 14.48
C ILE A 135 10.07 -7.77 14.95
N ALA A 136 10.90 -8.10 15.95
CA ALA A 136 11.94 -7.22 16.44
C ALA A 136 12.99 -6.87 15.38
N ALA A 137 13.46 -7.86 14.63
CA ALA A 137 14.41 -7.61 13.53
C ALA A 137 13.76 -6.84 12.37
N TYR A 138 12.51 -7.14 12.02
CA TYR A 138 11.78 -6.43 10.97
C TYR A 138 11.53 -4.96 11.33
N SER A 139 11.49 -4.59 12.61
CA SER A 139 11.31 -3.20 13.06
C SER A 139 12.37 -2.25 12.49
N PHE A 140 13.60 -2.74 12.26
CA PHE A 140 14.68 -1.94 11.66
C PHE A 140 14.43 -1.61 10.18
N VAL A 141 13.53 -2.30 9.49
CA VAL A 141 13.11 -1.99 8.12
C VAL A 141 12.10 -0.84 8.10
N MET A 142 11.40 -0.57 9.20
CA MET A 142 10.30 0.42 9.25
C MET A 142 10.68 1.82 8.76
N PRO A 143 11.81 2.45 9.16
CA PRO A 143 12.18 3.76 8.65
C PRO A 143 12.29 3.79 7.12
N LEU A 144 12.82 2.71 6.52
CA LEU A 144 12.99 2.58 5.09
C LEU A 144 11.64 2.40 4.37
N ILE A 145 10.71 1.64 4.98
CA ILE A 145 9.33 1.47 4.48
C ILE A 145 8.59 2.81 4.48
N PHE A 146 8.76 3.60 5.55
CA PHE A 146 8.15 4.93 5.63
C PHE A 146 8.67 5.85 4.54
N LEU A 147 9.99 5.88 4.31
CA LEU A 147 10.57 6.64 3.21
C LEU A 147 10.05 6.19 1.85
N ALA A 148 9.91 4.88 1.63
CA ALA A 148 9.38 4.32 0.39
C ALA A 148 7.91 4.72 0.16
N ALA A 149 7.07 4.72 1.20
CA ALA A 149 5.68 5.14 1.13
C ALA A 149 5.56 6.63 0.75
N ILE A 150 6.37 7.49 1.38
CA ILE A 150 6.39 8.92 1.06
C ILE A 150 6.92 9.17 -0.34
N TYR A 151 7.93 8.42 -0.78
CA TYR A 151 8.44 8.52 -2.15
C TYR A 151 7.34 8.23 -3.17
N ASN A 152 6.64 7.10 -3.02
CA ASN A 152 5.54 6.72 -3.89
C ASN A 152 4.46 7.82 -3.95
N SER A 153 4.03 8.28 -2.79
CA SER A 153 2.98 9.30 -2.68
C SER A 153 3.40 10.63 -3.27
N SER A 154 4.67 11.02 -3.08
CA SER A 154 5.23 12.25 -3.65
C SER A 154 5.31 12.20 -5.17
N LYS A 155 5.73 11.05 -5.74
CA LYS A 155 5.78 10.86 -7.21
C LYS A 155 4.37 10.81 -7.81
N ASN A 156 3.45 10.12 -7.16
CA ASN A 156 2.04 10.12 -7.59
C ASN A 156 1.42 11.53 -7.54
N ALA A 157 1.70 12.30 -6.48
CA ALA A 157 1.18 13.66 -6.32
C ALA A 157 1.60 14.64 -7.43
N ILE A 158 2.78 14.44 -8.02
CA ILE A 158 3.27 15.22 -9.16
C ILE A 158 2.97 14.57 -10.53
N GLY A 159 2.11 13.55 -10.56
CA GLY A 159 1.67 12.88 -11.77
C GLY A 159 2.72 11.96 -12.42
N ARG A 160 3.63 11.36 -11.64
CA ARG A 160 4.67 10.44 -12.11
C ARG A 160 4.56 9.03 -11.51
N PRO A 161 3.44 8.34 -11.66
CA PRO A 161 3.26 6.99 -11.11
C PRO A 161 4.17 5.94 -11.76
N GLU A 162 4.68 6.18 -12.96
CA GLU A 162 5.65 5.32 -13.63
C GLU A 162 6.95 5.17 -12.84
N VAL A 163 7.38 6.21 -12.12
CA VAL A 163 8.58 6.16 -11.28
C VAL A 163 8.34 5.25 -10.06
N THR A 164 7.12 5.30 -9.51
CA THR A 164 6.69 4.40 -8.44
C THR A 164 6.69 2.94 -8.91
N PHE A 165 6.23 2.69 -10.14
CA PHE A 165 6.25 1.37 -10.76
C PHE A 165 7.69 0.83 -10.89
N ILE A 166 8.62 1.63 -11.42
CA ILE A 166 10.04 1.25 -11.54
C ILE A 166 10.62 0.91 -10.17
N ARG A 167 10.36 1.74 -9.15
CA ARG A 167 10.85 1.51 -7.80
C ARG A 167 10.38 0.17 -7.23
N ILE A 168 9.07 -0.14 -7.38
CA ILE A 168 8.51 -1.35 -6.77
C ILE A 168 8.91 -2.60 -7.53
N SER A 169 9.08 -2.50 -8.85
CA SER A 169 9.62 -3.56 -9.69
C SER A 169 11.06 -3.88 -9.30
N LEU A 170 11.89 -2.84 -9.10
CA LEU A 170 13.25 -3.01 -8.63
C LEU A 170 13.29 -3.64 -7.23
N LEU A 171 12.39 -3.26 -6.32
CA LEU A 171 12.26 -3.88 -4.99
C LEU A 171 11.96 -5.38 -5.11
N LEU A 172 11.03 -5.78 -5.97
CA LEU A 172 10.72 -7.21 -6.19
C LEU A 172 11.95 -7.98 -6.68
N VAL A 173 12.64 -7.46 -7.67
CA VAL A 173 13.87 -8.09 -8.21
C VAL A 173 14.94 -8.22 -7.14
N LEU A 174 15.18 -7.16 -6.36
CA LEU A 174 16.14 -7.18 -5.25
C LEU A 174 15.73 -8.16 -4.16
N LYS A 175 14.44 -8.26 -3.82
CA LYS A 175 13.97 -9.24 -2.85
C LYS A 175 14.15 -10.67 -3.32
N ILE A 176 13.88 -10.98 -4.58
CA ILE A 176 14.14 -12.30 -5.16
C ILE A 176 15.64 -12.60 -5.12
N PHE A 177 16.47 -11.64 -5.49
CA PHE A 177 17.93 -11.79 -5.48
C PHE A 177 18.46 -12.05 -4.06
N PHE A 178 18.12 -11.21 -3.08
CA PHE A 178 18.59 -11.34 -1.71
C PHE A 178 17.97 -12.54 -0.99
N ASN A 179 16.70 -12.89 -1.25
CA ASN A 179 16.12 -14.12 -0.74
C ASN A 179 16.87 -15.36 -1.27
N SER A 180 17.18 -15.38 -2.56
CA SER A 180 17.99 -16.46 -3.14
C SER A 180 19.37 -16.53 -2.49
N LEU A 181 20.02 -15.38 -2.28
CA LEU A 181 21.36 -15.33 -1.68
C LEU A 181 21.35 -15.79 -0.22
N PHE A 182 20.48 -15.22 0.62
CA PHE A 182 20.52 -15.47 2.07
C PHE A 182 19.81 -16.77 2.48
N LEU A 183 18.73 -17.16 1.80
CA LEU A 183 17.97 -18.36 2.15
C LEU A 183 18.47 -19.61 1.43
N TYR A 184 18.80 -19.51 0.13
CA TYR A 184 19.24 -20.66 -0.65
C TYR A 184 20.76 -20.89 -0.52
N VAL A 185 21.59 -19.86 -0.75
CA VAL A 185 23.06 -20.00 -0.74
C VAL A 185 23.59 -20.05 0.69
N PHE A 186 23.28 -19.04 1.51
CA PHE A 186 23.80 -18.94 2.88
C PHE A 186 22.99 -19.69 3.92
N ARG A 187 21.77 -20.13 3.59
CA ARG A 187 20.87 -20.90 4.47
C ARG A 187 20.66 -20.28 5.86
N MET A 188 20.53 -18.95 5.90
CA MET A 188 20.42 -18.19 7.16
C MET A 188 19.04 -18.29 7.84
N GLY A 189 18.09 -19.03 7.28
CA GLY A 189 16.75 -19.21 7.87
C GLY A 189 16.02 -17.90 8.11
N LEU A 190 15.43 -17.72 9.31
CA LEU A 190 14.65 -16.55 9.67
C LEU A 190 15.42 -15.23 9.51
N ILE A 191 16.65 -15.19 10.00
CA ILE A 191 17.50 -14.00 9.93
C ILE A 191 17.79 -13.65 8.47
N GLY A 192 17.96 -14.67 7.62
CA GLY A 192 18.14 -14.49 6.18
C GLY A 192 16.96 -13.80 5.50
N ALA A 193 15.73 -14.16 5.88
CA ALA A 193 14.51 -13.53 5.34
C ALA A 193 14.42 -12.04 5.72
N VAL A 194 14.74 -11.69 6.96
CA VAL A 194 14.75 -10.29 7.42
C VAL A 194 15.90 -9.53 6.78
N ALA A 195 17.10 -10.11 6.73
CA ALA A 195 18.27 -9.52 6.09
C ALA A 195 18.02 -9.24 4.60
N ALA A 196 17.38 -10.17 3.87
CA ALA A 196 17.00 -9.99 2.47
C ALA A 196 16.06 -8.78 2.30
N THR A 197 15.07 -8.66 3.16
CA THR A 197 14.16 -7.51 3.16
C THR A 197 14.90 -6.22 3.48
N PHE A 198 15.71 -6.20 4.53
CA PHE A 198 16.49 -5.04 4.94
C PHE A 198 17.43 -4.56 3.83
N CYS A 199 18.26 -5.47 3.27
CA CYS A 199 19.18 -5.13 2.19
C CYS A 199 18.45 -4.61 0.95
N SER A 200 17.32 -5.22 0.59
CA SER A 200 16.50 -4.76 -0.54
C SER A 200 16.02 -3.33 -0.32
N TYR A 201 15.50 -3.02 0.86
CA TYR A 201 15.04 -1.67 1.19
C TYR A 201 16.18 -0.66 1.31
N VAL A 202 17.37 -1.07 1.79
CA VAL A 202 18.56 -0.20 1.80
C VAL A 202 18.95 0.20 0.39
N VAL A 203 19.09 -0.77 -0.54
CA VAL A 203 19.45 -0.48 -1.95
C VAL A 203 18.40 0.43 -2.60
N ILE A 204 17.10 0.15 -2.40
CA ILE A 204 16.03 0.99 -2.89
C ILE A 204 16.07 2.40 -2.30
N THR A 205 16.36 2.51 -1.01
CA THR A 205 16.45 3.83 -0.34
C THR A 205 17.61 4.65 -0.87
N LEU A 206 18.76 4.03 -1.15
CA LEU A 206 19.88 4.70 -1.80
C LEU A 206 19.51 5.18 -3.21
N TRP A 207 18.80 4.36 -3.98
CA TRP A 207 18.31 4.77 -5.30
C TRP A 207 17.29 5.92 -5.20
N MET A 208 16.34 5.87 -4.27
CA MET A 208 15.39 6.95 -4.02
C MET A 208 16.10 8.23 -3.56
N PHE A 209 17.10 8.12 -2.70
CA PHE A 209 17.92 9.25 -2.26
C PHE A 209 18.62 9.91 -3.44
N HIS A 210 19.23 9.12 -4.32
CA HIS A 210 19.85 9.64 -5.54
C HIS A 210 18.83 10.39 -6.42
N ASP A 211 17.64 9.80 -6.63
CA ASP A 211 16.59 10.44 -7.47
C ASP A 211 16.07 11.76 -6.88
N VAL A 212 15.95 11.86 -5.54
CA VAL A 212 15.35 13.02 -4.87
C VAL A 212 16.37 14.12 -4.59
N PHE A 213 17.59 13.78 -4.19
CA PHE A 213 18.58 14.72 -3.69
C PHE A 213 19.75 15.00 -4.67
N VAL A 214 20.05 14.07 -5.56
CA VAL A 214 21.21 14.20 -6.48
C VAL A 214 20.76 14.55 -7.88
N ARG A 215 19.79 13.82 -8.42
CA ARG A 215 19.32 14.01 -9.79
C ARG A 215 18.75 15.43 -9.98
N THR A 216 19.19 16.13 -11.04
CA THR A 216 18.69 17.44 -11.36
C THR A 216 17.23 17.35 -11.85
N SER A 217 16.31 17.91 -11.10
CA SER A 217 14.87 17.98 -11.42
C SER A 217 14.24 19.21 -10.77
N GLU A 218 13.05 19.61 -11.23
CA GLU A 218 12.28 20.71 -10.63
C GLU A 218 11.95 20.46 -9.15
N THR A 219 11.84 19.19 -8.77
CA THR A 219 11.53 18.75 -7.40
C THR A 219 12.75 18.30 -6.62
N LYS A 220 13.98 18.64 -7.07
CA LYS A 220 15.21 18.31 -6.34
C LYS A 220 15.18 18.93 -4.95
N LEU A 221 15.48 18.13 -3.94
CA LEU A 221 15.55 18.55 -2.55
C LEU A 221 16.99 18.86 -2.12
N ASP A 222 17.12 19.72 -1.12
CA ASP A 222 18.40 20.10 -0.53
C ASP A 222 18.29 19.99 1.00
N LEU A 223 18.93 18.96 1.58
CA LEU A 223 18.94 18.75 3.03
C LEU A 223 19.62 19.88 3.80
N ARG A 224 20.57 20.60 3.17
CA ARG A 224 21.26 21.72 3.83
C ARG A 224 20.32 22.89 4.12
N LYS A 225 19.20 22.98 3.39
CA LYS A 225 18.16 24.02 3.57
C LYS A 225 17.04 23.57 4.51
N TYR A 226 17.21 22.39 5.15
CA TYR A 226 16.21 21.91 6.08
C TYR A 226 16.15 22.80 7.31
N SER A 227 14.96 23.30 7.60
CA SER A 227 14.59 23.87 8.87
C SER A 227 13.24 23.33 9.26
N MET A 228 13.10 22.85 10.48
CA MET A 228 11.85 22.28 10.98
C MET A 228 10.74 23.35 10.98
N LYS A 229 9.67 23.10 10.21
CA LYS A 229 8.52 24.00 10.12
C LYS A 229 7.31 23.36 10.78
N LEU A 230 7.14 23.66 12.06
CA LEU A 230 6.05 23.09 12.88
C LEU A 230 4.65 23.26 12.25
N PRO A 231 4.29 24.40 11.62
CA PRO A 231 2.99 24.53 10.96
C PRO A 231 2.76 23.53 9.82
N ILE A 232 3.82 23.19 9.07
CA ILE A 232 3.73 22.18 8.00
C ILE A 232 3.56 20.79 8.61
N ILE A 233 4.33 20.46 9.63
CA ILE A 233 4.26 19.17 10.34
C ILE A 233 2.88 18.99 10.98
N MET A 234 2.35 20.01 11.66
CA MET A 234 1.00 19.96 12.23
C MET A 234 -0.07 19.70 11.16
N LYS A 235 0.08 20.31 9.98
CA LYS A 235 -0.84 20.10 8.87
C LYS A 235 -0.71 18.68 8.30
N ILE A 236 0.52 18.15 8.16
CA ILE A 236 0.78 16.76 7.77
C ILE A 236 0.11 15.81 8.75
N THR A 237 0.30 16.02 10.05
CA THR A 237 -0.30 15.20 11.11
C THR A 237 -1.83 15.27 11.08
N ARG A 238 -2.40 16.46 10.96
CA ARG A 238 -3.85 16.65 10.90
C ARG A 238 -4.51 15.94 9.71
N ILE A 239 -3.85 15.90 8.57
CA ILE A 239 -4.34 15.19 7.37
C ILE A 239 -4.02 13.69 7.44
N GLY A 240 -2.83 13.33 7.92
CA GLY A 240 -2.33 11.96 7.93
C GLY A 240 -2.91 11.10 9.04
N LEU A 241 -3.16 11.66 10.24
CA LEU A 241 -3.62 10.89 11.38
C LEU A 241 -4.96 10.16 11.14
N PRO A 242 -6.01 10.82 10.60
CA PRO A 242 -7.24 10.11 10.25
C PRO A 242 -7.02 9.01 9.21
N ALA A 243 -6.12 9.22 8.25
CA ALA A 243 -5.79 8.22 7.25
C ALA A 243 -5.00 7.05 7.85
N MET A 244 -4.08 7.30 8.79
CA MET A 244 -3.38 6.25 9.55
C MET A 244 -4.39 5.37 10.32
N ILE A 245 -5.31 6.00 11.07
CA ILE A 245 -6.35 5.30 11.81
C ILE A 245 -7.23 4.48 10.85
N ASN A 246 -7.58 5.04 9.70
CA ASN A 246 -8.35 4.36 8.68
C ASN A 246 -7.68 3.05 8.22
N TYR A 247 -6.41 3.10 7.84
CA TYR A 247 -5.68 1.91 7.40
C TYR A 247 -5.50 0.89 8.53
N MET A 248 -5.21 1.34 9.75
CA MET A 248 -5.11 0.45 10.92
C MET A 248 -6.44 -0.28 11.16
N LEU A 249 -7.58 0.42 11.13
CA LEU A 249 -8.89 -0.18 11.32
C LEU A 249 -9.26 -1.16 10.21
N ILE A 250 -8.85 -0.90 8.97
CA ILE A 250 -9.05 -1.84 7.86
C ILE A 250 -8.31 -3.16 8.13
N TYR A 251 -7.02 -3.11 8.45
CA TYR A 251 -6.23 -4.31 8.72
C TYR A 251 -6.67 -5.04 10.00
N PHE A 252 -7.09 -4.28 11.03
CA PHE A 252 -7.64 -4.87 12.24
C PHE A 252 -9.00 -5.55 11.97
N GLY A 253 -9.84 -4.97 11.13
CA GLY A 253 -11.09 -5.60 10.70
C GLY A 253 -10.86 -6.92 9.97
N PHE A 254 -9.89 -6.97 9.05
CA PHE A 254 -9.50 -8.22 8.40
C PHE A 254 -8.95 -9.27 9.38
N PHE A 255 -8.17 -8.84 10.36
CA PHE A 255 -7.69 -9.73 11.43
C PHE A 255 -8.85 -10.36 12.21
N LEU A 256 -9.87 -9.58 12.59
CA LEU A 256 -11.04 -10.10 13.30
C LEU A 256 -11.88 -11.06 12.45
N ILE A 257 -12.04 -10.78 11.16
CA ILE A 257 -12.72 -11.67 10.22
C ILE A 257 -11.99 -13.01 10.15
N ASN A 258 -10.68 -13.00 10.00
CA ASN A 258 -9.87 -14.22 9.96
C ASN A 258 -9.98 -15.01 11.28
N LYS A 259 -9.99 -14.31 12.42
CA LYS A 259 -10.18 -14.95 13.73
C LYS A 259 -11.57 -15.58 13.88
N GLU A 260 -12.58 -14.97 13.32
CA GLU A 260 -13.94 -15.55 13.31
C GLU A 260 -14.00 -16.78 12.41
N MET A 261 -13.38 -16.72 11.23
CA MET A 261 -13.33 -17.86 10.30
C MET A 261 -12.55 -19.05 10.85
N GLU A 262 -11.55 -18.81 11.72
CA GLU A 262 -10.81 -19.89 12.39
C GLU A 262 -11.72 -20.81 13.21
N LYS A 263 -12.83 -20.30 13.75
CA LYS A 263 -13.82 -21.10 14.50
C LYS A 263 -14.52 -22.15 13.64
N TYR A 264 -14.57 -21.97 12.33
CA TYR A 264 -15.16 -22.94 11.39
C TYR A 264 -14.14 -23.96 10.87
N GLY A 265 -12.90 -23.91 11.37
CA GLY A 265 -11.84 -24.85 11.07
C GLY A 265 -10.89 -24.38 9.96
N ALA A 266 -9.77 -25.11 9.85
CA ALA A 266 -8.68 -24.77 8.96
C ALA A 266 -9.08 -24.78 7.46
N ILE A 267 -9.99 -25.66 7.08
CA ILE A 267 -10.49 -25.79 5.70
C ILE A 267 -11.25 -24.52 5.29
N ALA A 268 -12.15 -24.01 6.16
CA ALA A 268 -12.93 -22.82 5.92
C ALA A 268 -12.01 -21.57 5.87
N LEU A 269 -11.09 -21.45 6.80
CA LEU A 269 -10.11 -20.34 6.85
C LEU A 269 -9.24 -20.33 5.59
N THR A 270 -8.75 -21.47 5.15
CA THR A 270 -7.89 -21.57 3.95
C THR A 270 -8.68 -21.24 2.69
N GLY A 271 -9.90 -21.75 2.53
CA GLY A 271 -10.76 -21.47 1.38
C GLY A 271 -11.11 -20.00 1.26
N GLN A 272 -11.50 -19.37 2.37
CA GLN A 272 -11.72 -17.91 2.39
C GLN A 272 -10.44 -17.12 2.11
N GLY A 273 -9.30 -17.55 2.65
CA GLY A 273 -8.01 -16.90 2.41
C GLY A 273 -7.64 -16.89 0.92
N ILE A 274 -7.85 -18.00 0.21
CA ILE A 274 -7.65 -18.08 -1.25
C ILE A 274 -8.57 -17.13 -1.98
N ALA A 275 -9.87 -17.12 -1.65
CA ALA A 275 -10.83 -16.21 -2.27
C ALA A 275 -10.47 -14.73 -2.01
N ALA A 276 -10.06 -14.40 -0.78
CA ALA A 276 -9.63 -13.05 -0.42
C ALA A 276 -8.37 -12.61 -1.19
N ASN A 277 -7.40 -13.50 -1.38
CA ASN A 277 -6.18 -13.21 -2.16
C ASN A 277 -6.50 -12.93 -3.62
N ILE A 278 -7.33 -13.76 -4.26
CA ILE A 278 -7.76 -13.55 -5.64
C ILE A 278 -8.55 -12.24 -5.76
N ASN A 279 -9.49 -12.00 -4.85
CA ASN A 279 -10.30 -10.79 -4.84
C ASN A 279 -9.47 -9.51 -4.61
N SER A 280 -8.39 -9.59 -3.83
CA SER A 280 -7.48 -8.45 -3.61
C SER A 280 -6.77 -8.02 -4.90
N LEU A 281 -6.42 -8.95 -5.78
CA LEU A 281 -5.90 -8.65 -7.10
C LEU A 281 -6.94 -7.89 -7.95
N CYS A 282 -8.20 -8.32 -7.89
CA CYS A 282 -9.30 -7.67 -8.59
C CYS A 282 -9.58 -6.25 -8.07
N PHE A 283 -9.42 -6.02 -6.76
CA PHE A 283 -9.58 -4.70 -6.15
C PHE A 283 -8.49 -3.70 -6.52
N ASN A 284 -7.33 -4.16 -6.96
CA ASN A 284 -6.25 -3.26 -7.40
C ASN A 284 -6.63 -2.42 -8.63
N LEU A 285 -7.52 -2.93 -9.51
CA LEU A 285 -7.96 -2.18 -10.68
C LEU A 285 -8.73 -0.89 -10.29
N PRO A 286 -9.84 -0.95 -9.55
CA PRO A 286 -10.53 0.27 -9.14
C PRO A 286 -9.71 1.15 -8.17
N SER A 287 -8.84 0.58 -7.33
CA SER A 287 -7.95 1.34 -6.46
C SER A 287 -6.97 2.22 -7.25
N SER A 288 -6.49 1.75 -8.38
CA SER A 288 -5.60 2.53 -9.27
C SER A 288 -6.28 3.79 -9.78
N ILE A 289 -7.58 3.72 -10.10
CA ILE A 289 -8.38 4.87 -10.51
C ILE A 289 -8.50 5.86 -9.34
N GLY A 290 -8.77 5.38 -8.13
CA GLY A 290 -8.83 6.23 -6.92
C GLY A 290 -7.56 7.03 -6.70
N THR A 291 -6.39 6.43 -6.92
CA THR A 291 -5.09 7.12 -6.83
C THR A 291 -4.94 8.18 -7.92
N ALA A 292 -5.28 7.86 -9.17
CA ALA A 292 -5.25 8.81 -10.27
C ALA A 292 -6.19 10.01 -10.04
N VAL A 293 -7.40 9.76 -9.52
CA VAL A 293 -8.36 10.78 -9.12
C VAL A 293 -7.76 11.71 -8.05
N THR A 294 -7.12 11.15 -7.03
CA THR A 294 -6.47 11.96 -5.98
C THR A 294 -5.43 12.90 -6.59
N THR A 295 -4.60 12.41 -7.49
CA THR A 295 -3.59 13.22 -8.20
C THR A 295 -4.24 14.33 -9.03
N MET A 296 -5.18 13.97 -9.90
CA MET A 296 -5.83 14.91 -10.81
C MET A 296 -6.62 15.99 -10.08
N ILE A 297 -7.39 15.60 -9.06
CA ILE A 297 -8.21 16.56 -8.29
C ILE A 297 -7.32 17.42 -7.40
N SER A 298 -6.30 16.90 -6.72
CA SER A 298 -5.44 17.71 -5.86
C SER A 298 -4.72 18.83 -6.65
N ILE A 299 -4.28 18.52 -7.87
CA ILE A 299 -3.64 19.49 -8.79
C ILE A 299 -4.65 20.55 -9.25
N ASN A 300 -5.83 20.15 -9.74
CA ASN A 300 -6.86 21.08 -10.21
C ASN A 300 -7.44 21.94 -9.06
N MET A 301 -7.57 21.39 -7.86
CA MET A 301 -7.96 22.14 -6.66
C MET A 301 -6.90 23.15 -6.22
N GLY A 302 -5.62 22.90 -6.53
CA GLY A 302 -4.56 23.89 -6.38
C GLY A 302 -4.84 25.15 -7.18
N LEU A 303 -5.38 25.01 -8.38
CA LEU A 303 -5.78 26.12 -9.29
C LEU A 303 -7.20 26.63 -9.03
N LYS A 304 -7.93 26.08 -8.05
CA LYS A 304 -9.34 26.37 -7.80
C LYS A 304 -10.25 26.04 -9.00
N ASN A 305 -9.83 25.13 -9.88
CA ASN A 305 -10.62 24.68 -11.03
C ASN A 305 -11.66 23.63 -10.61
N ILE A 306 -12.74 24.12 -9.99
CA ILE A 306 -13.82 23.28 -9.44
C ILE A 306 -14.59 22.57 -10.56
N GLU A 307 -14.83 23.26 -11.67
CA GLU A 307 -15.55 22.73 -12.83
C GLU A 307 -14.86 21.47 -13.38
N LYS A 308 -13.54 21.55 -13.62
CA LYS A 308 -12.77 20.40 -14.10
C LYS A 308 -12.72 19.29 -13.06
N SER A 309 -12.61 19.64 -11.76
CA SER A 309 -12.63 18.66 -10.67
C SER A 309 -13.95 17.88 -10.60
N LYS A 310 -15.09 18.52 -10.83
CA LYS A 310 -16.40 17.85 -10.95
C LYS A 310 -16.44 16.90 -12.14
N LYS A 311 -15.96 17.35 -13.32
CA LYS A 311 -15.87 16.48 -14.51
C LYS A 311 -14.95 15.29 -14.28
N ILE A 312 -13.79 15.47 -13.64
CA ILE A 312 -12.88 14.37 -13.28
C ILE A 312 -13.62 13.34 -12.41
N PHE A 313 -14.35 13.79 -11.40
CA PHE A 313 -15.14 12.89 -10.56
C PHE A 313 -16.15 12.09 -11.39
N THR A 314 -16.93 12.74 -12.24
CA THR A 314 -17.95 12.09 -13.09
C THR A 314 -17.33 11.07 -14.03
N TYR A 315 -16.26 11.41 -14.75
CA TYR A 315 -15.57 10.46 -15.62
C TYR A 315 -14.95 9.30 -14.85
N SER A 316 -14.40 9.57 -13.67
CA SER A 316 -13.69 8.57 -12.88
C SER A 316 -14.60 7.50 -12.30
N TRP A 317 -15.78 7.88 -11.75
CA TRP A 317 -16.69 6.86 -11.23
C TRP A 317 -17.31 6.02 -12.35
N ILE A 318 -17.64 6.62 -13.50
CA ILE A 318 -18.10 5.87 -14.66
C ILE A 318 -17.03 4.89 -15.14
N THR A 319 -15.79 5.36 -15.32
CA THR A 319 -14.65 4.51 -15.72
C THR A 319 -14.42 3.39 -14.70
N SER A 320 -14.51 3.69 -13.41
CA SER A 320 -14.35 2.69 -12.36
C SER A 320 -15.43 1.61 -12.40
N VAL A 321 -16.69 1.99 -12.61
CA VAL A 321 -17.80 1.04 -12.76
C VAL A 321 -17.63 0.18 -14.02
N VAL A 322 -17.26 0.79 -15.15
CA VAL A 322 -17.01 0.05 -16.40
C VAL A 322 -15.87 -0.95 -16.23
N ILE A 323 -14.75 -0.54 -15.63
CA ILE A 323 -13.61 -1.44 -15.38
C ILE A 323 -14.00 -2.54 -14.39
N ALA A 324 -14.76 -2.23 -13.35
CA ALA A 324 -15.26 -3.23 -12.40
C ALA A 324 -16.17 -4.25 -13.08
N ALA A 325 -17.09 -3.80 -13.95
CA ALA A 325 -17.95 -4.68 -14.70
C ALA A 325 -17.17 -5.59 -15.67
N LEU A 326 -16.20 -5.03 -16.40
CA LEU A 326 -15.30 -5.81 -17.26
C LEU A 326 -14.49 -6.83 -16.47
N THR A 327 -14.01 -6.46 -15.28
CA THR A 327 -13.28 -7.36 -14.38
C THR A 327 -14.17 -8.53 -13.96
N ILE A 328 -15.43 -8.27 -13.61
CA ILE A 328 -16.38 -9.33 -13.24
C ILE A 328 -16.62 -10.27 -14.41
N ILE A 329 -16.87 -9.73 -15.60
CA ILE A 329 -17.12 -10.52 -16.82
C ILE A 329 -15.92 -11.42 -17.17
N LEU A 330 -14.70 -10.95 -16.93
CA LEU A 330 -13.49 -11.71 -17.21
C LEU A 330 -13.15 -12.72 -16.09
N ILE A 331 -13.34 -12.36 -14.83
CA ILE A 331 -12.89 -13.15 -13.70
C ILE A 331 -13.88 -14.24 -13.32
N VAL A 332 -15.19 -13.97 -13.35
CA VAL A 332 -16.20 -14.97 -12.93
C VAL A 332 -16.08 -16.30 -13.69
N PRO A 333 -15.89 -16.32 -15.02
CA PRO A 333 -15.67 -17.58 -15.75
C PRO A 333 -14.36 -18.28 -15.39
N LEU A 334 -13.35 -17.53 -14.92
CA LEU A 334 -12.02 -18.06 -14.59
C LEU A 334 -11.85 -18.40 -13.11
N ASN A 335 -12.86 -18.16 -12.26
CA ASN A 335 -12.79 -18.40 -10.82
C ASN A 335 -12.28 -19.80 -10.49
N HIS A 336 -12.83 -20.82 -11.12
CA HIS A 336 -12.46 -22.22 -10.89
C HIS A 336 -10.99 -22.48 -11.24
N ASP A 337 -10.53 -22.01 -12.39
CA ASP A 337 -9.15 -22.21 -12.84
C ASP A 337 -8.16 -21.45 -11.94
N MET A 338 -8.52 -20.24 -11.51
CA MET A 338 -7.71 -19.45 -10.58
C MET A 338 -7.58 -20.16 -9.23
N ILE A 339 -8.67 -20.71 -8.68
CA ILE A 339 -8.64 -21.45 -7.42
C ILE A 339 -7.79 -22.71 -7.55
N ALA A 340 -7.85 -23.41 -8.68
CA ALA A 340 -7.07 -24.60 -8.94
C ALA A 340 -5.55 -24.37 -8.92
N LEU A 341 -5.08 -23.14 -9.14
CA LEU A 341 -3.68 -22.77 -8.98
C LEU A 341 -3.22 -22.77 -7.51
N PHE A 342 -4.14 -22.54 -6.57
CA PHE A 342 -3.83 -22.42 -5.13
C PHE A 342 -4.07 -23.71 -4.36
N THR A 343 -5.04 -24.54 -4.78
CA THR A 343 -5.37 -25.77 -4.05
C THR A 343 -5.89 -26.87 -4.99
N ARG A 344 -5.52 -28.10 -4.64
CA ARG A 344 -6.09 -29.33 -5.26
C ARG A 344 -7.14 -29.98 -4.36
N ASN A 345 -7.33 -29.51 -3.14
CA ASN A 345 -8.33 -30.04 -2.22
C ASN A 345 -9.72 -29.55 -2.63
N LYS A 346 -10.62 -30.48 -2.95
CA LYS A 346 -11.97 -30.17 -3.45
C LYS A 346 -12.85 -29.42 -2.44
N GLU A 347 -12.70 -29.71 -1.13
CA GLU A 347 -13.47 -29.00 -0.09
C GLU A 347 -13.04 -27.54 0.05
N ILE A 348 -11.73 -27.31 0.09
CA ILE A 348 -11.17 -25.96 0.12
C ILE A 348 -11.56 -25.19 -1.15
N ALA A 349 -11.47 -25.83 -2.31
CA ALA A 349 -11.83 -25.22 -3.58
C ALA A 349 -13.31 -24.82 -3.64
N ALA A 350 -14.21 -25.66 -3.13
CA ALA A 350 -15.65 -25.37 -3.08
C ALA A 350 -15.97 -24.15 -2.19
N ILE A 351 -15.32 -24.04 -1.03
CA ILE A 351 -15.48 -22.88 -0.14
C ILE A 351 -14.92 -21.61 -0.80
N ALA A 352 -13.75 -21.72 -1.42
CA ALA A 352 -13.13 -20.59 -2.12
C ALA A 352 -14.00 -20.11 -3.30
N ASP A 353 -14.58 -21.02 -4.08
CA ASP A 353 -15.45 -20.70 -5.22
C ASP A 353 -16.73 -19.99 -4.76
N ASN A 354 -17.40 -20.50 -3.74
CA ASN A 354 -18.58 -19.87 -3.16
C ASN A 354 -18.28 -18.47 -2.61
N ALA A 355 -17.18 -18.32 -1.87
CA ALA A 355 -16.76 -17.04 -1.33
C ALA A 355 -16.39 -16.04 -2.45
N LEU A 356 -15.67 -16.48 -3.48
CA LEU A 356 -15.22 -15.64 -4.57
C LEU A 356 -16.41 -15.19 -5.44
N ASN A 357 -17.38 -16.05 -5.68
CA ASN A 357 -18.61 -15.69 -6.39
C ASN A 357 -19.39 -14.56 -5.70
N ILE A 358 -19.36 -14.49 -4.37
CA ILE A 358 -19.95 -13.38 -3.62
C ILE A 358 -19.04 -12.14 -3.66
N PHE A 359 -17.76 -12.30 -3.38
CA PHE A 359 -16.81 -11.20 -3.28
C PHE A 359 -16.61 -10.44 -4.59
N THR A 360 -16.61 -11.15 -5.72
CA THR A 360 -16.35 -10.55 -7.04
C THR A 360 -17.34 -9.43 -7.36
N TYR A 361 -18.62 -9.58 -7.03
CA TYR A 361 -19.62 -8.53 -7.28
C TYR A 361 -19.42 -7.29 -6.43
N SER A 362 -18.75 -7.39 -5.29
CA SER A 362 -18.43 -6.24 -4.44
C SER A 362 -17.43 -5.26 -5.06
N ILE A 363 -16.76 -5.65 -6.16
CA ILE A 363 -15.77 -4.81 -6.86
C ILE A 363 -16.41 -3.53 -7.40
N ILE A 364 -17.69 -3.57 -7.84
CA ILE A 364 -18.40 -2.38 -8.34
C ILE A 364 -18.54 -1.34 -7.22
N GLY A 365 -19.08 -1.76 -6.07
CA GLY A 365 -19.24 -0.87 -4.93
C GLY A 365 -17.89 -0.35 -4.39
N PHE A 366 -16.88 -1.21 -4.40
CA PHE A 366 -15.52 -0.82 -4.01
C PHE A 366 -14.90 0.19 -4.98
N GLY A 367 -15.18 0.06 -6.28
CA GLY A 367 -14.73 1.03 -7.29
C GLY A 367 -15.27 2.43 -7.04
N ILE A 368 -16.57 2.55 -6.79
CA ILE A 368 -17.21 3.83 -6.43
C ILE A 368 -16.62 4.37 -5.12
N PHE A 369 -16.47 3.52 -4.12
CA PHE A 369 -15.88 3.87 -2.83
C PHE A 369 -14.47 4.46 -2.99
N THR A 370 -13.59 3.84 -3.77
CA THR A 370 -12.20 4.32 -3.95
C THR A 370 -12.12 5.64 -4.69
N VAL A 371 -13.01 5.89 -5.67
CA VAL A 371 -13.12 7.20 -6.34
C VAL A 371 -13.56 8.29 -5.36
N CYS A 372 -14.60 8.03 -4.56
CA CYS A 372 -15.05 8.97 -3.52
C CYS A 372 -13.94 9.23 -2.49
N GLN A 373 -13.28 8.18 -2.02
CA GLN A 373 -12.14 8.30 -1.11
C GLN A 373 -11.05 9.17 -1.72
N GLY A 374 -10.70 8.96 -3.00
CA GLY A 374 -9.69 9.74 -3.71
C GLY A 374 -9.99 11.24 -3.76
N VAL A 375 -11.26 11.61 -3.94
CA VAL A 375 -11.70 13.01 -3.90
C VAL A 375 -11.47 13.62 -2.52
N TYR A 376 -11.90 12.97 -1.45
CA TYR A 376 -11.75 13.51 -0.10
C TYR A 376 -10.28 13.57 0.34
N VAL A 377 -9.46 12.60 -0.08
CA VAL A 377 -8.01 12.63 0.11
C VAL A 377 -7.40 13.85 -0.59
N ALA A 378 -7.76 14.11 -1.84
CA ALA A 378 -7.30 15.27 -2.60
C ALA A 378 -7.66 16.62 -1.93
N LEU A 379 -8.83 16.66 -1.27
CA LEU A 379 -9.28 17.82 -0.50
C LEU A 379 -8.61 17.94 0.88
N GLY A 380 -7.87 16.92 1.32
CA GLY A 380 -7.29 16.84 2.67
C GLY A 380 -8.31 16.60 3.78
N LYS A 381 -9.52 16.12 3.44
CA LYS A 381 -10.64 15.86 4.39
C LYS A 381 -10.72 14.36 4.72
N ASN A 382 -9.67 13.79 5.30
CA ASN A 382 -9.55 12.35 5.53
C ASN A 382 -10.45 11.79 6.64
N ASN A 383 -11.11 12.65 7.42
CA ASN A 383 -12.11 12.22 8.39
C ASN A 383 -13.31 11.55 7.70
N ILE A 384 -13.67 11.98 6.49
CA ILE A 384 -14.82 11.41 5.76
C ILE A 384 -14.50 9.99 5.26
N PRO A 385 -13.39 9.73 4.56
CA PRO A 385 -12.94 8.37 4.26
C PRO A 385 -12.84 7.46 5.48
N LEU A 386 -12.39 7.98 6.62
CA LEU A 386 -12.34 7.21 7.87
C LEU A 386 -13.75 6.74 8.29
N VAL A 387 -14.73 7.64 8.34
CA VAL A 387 -16.11 7.29 8.67
C VAL A 387 -16.69 6.31 7.65
N MET A 388 -16.48 6.55 6.35
CA MET A 388 -16.93 5.65 5.29
C MET A 388 -16.35 4.23 5.44
N SER A 389 -15.07 4.12 5.80
CA SER A 389 -14.42 2.81 6.02
C SER A 389 -14.92 2.12 7.27
N ILE A 390 -15.16 2.86 8.36
CA ILE A 390 -15.76 2.32 9.59
C ILE A 390 -17.14 1.74 9.27
N LEU A 391 -18.01 2.51 8.63
CA LEU A 391 -19.34 2.02 8.23
C LEU A 391 -19.24 0.78 7.36
N ARG A 392 -18.38 0.79 6.34
CA ARG A 392 -18.19 -0.33 5.42
C ARG A 392 -17.70 -1.61 6.10
N ILE A 393 -16.72 -1.52 6.98
CA ILE A 393 -16.04 -2.70 7.53
C ILE A 393 -16.69 -3.17 8.83
N TRP A 394 -17.15 -2.25 9.66
CA TRP A 394 -17.62 -2.54 11.00
C TRP A 394 -19.14 -2.63 11.13
N LEU A 395 -19.90 -1.97 10.24
CA LEU A 395 -21.35 -1.99 10.27
C LEU A 395 -21.96 -2.87 9.19
N PHE A 396 -21.44 -2.83 7.97
CA PHE A 396 -22.05 -3.51 6.81
C PHE A 396 -21.35 -4.81 6.41
N ARG A 397 -20.26 -5.20 7.04
CA ARG A 397 -19.50 -6.43 6.75
C ARG A 397 -19.51 -7.38 7.95
#